data_865190f7045f64be7aae97c665b929e4
#
_entry.id   865190f7045f64be7aae97c665b929e4
#
_cell.length_a   1.000
_cell.length_b   1.000
_cell.length_c   1.000
_cell.angle_alpha   90.00
_cell.angle_beta   90.00
_cell.angle_gamma   90.00
#
_symmetry.space_group_name_H-M   'P 1'
#
loop_
_entity.id
_entity.type
_entity.pdbx_description
1 polymer ?
#
loop_
_entity_poly.entity_id
_entity_poly.type
_entity_poly.pdbx_seq_one_letter_code
_entity_poly.pdbx_strand_id
1 'polypeptide(L)'
;VTATHQYIVAVIGAGPAGLFGARELVNLGARVVLFNRDIKPGGLAEYGIFPNKYTMKNGLRKQFRQIMDLPNLDYYGNVTIGSQGDLTLDDLRALGFQAILVTAGAQGTKWLGLPGEDLEGVYHAKDVVYYYNGLPPYSQKSFRFGKRCAVIGAGNVMLDIAHYLSRDLKVDEVIAIVRRGPAEVKFDKKEMEYVIANLDLAALDAEIQRVAPILQAVGQDPEAGRALILEALPKALPKVSDTRFRFEFLASPVQMIGDAEGKLTQVELEDNILVASNGDTKAKGTGNKRRLDVETVIFAIGDKVDESFGLPVEWNEFVKSSTPRFPIDGVSYESPSEDVFVGGWSRKASSGLVGIARKDGTNAAKVVWQYLQTKQPIEPKLEAVAEKLKSLGKPIVVXEDIKKLEAIEAAETQKRGVEEFRYVTNDEMLQAMGLKETA
;
A
#
# COMPACT_ATOMS: atom_id res chain seq x y z
N VAL A 1 -19.03 -33.40 24.56
CA VAL A 1 -18.07 -33.72 23.50
C VAL A 1 -17.91 -32.49 22.59
N THR A 2 -16.70 -31.99 22.52
CA THR A 2 -16.43 -30.86 21.64
C THR A 2 -16.42 -31.33 20.21
N ALA A 3 -17.00 -30.53 19.34
CA ALA A 3 -16.92 -30.79 17.90
C ALA A 3 -15.48 -30.68 17.46
N THR A 4 -14.94 -31.76 16.90
CA THR A 4 -13.57 -31.76 16.45
C THR A 4 -13.44 -31.42 14.97
N HIS A 5 -14.56 -31.37 14.26
CA HIS A 5 -14.58 -31.13 12.82
C HIS A 5 -14.93 -29.67 12.53
N GLN A 6 -14.09 -29.02 11.76
CA GLN A 6 -14.29 -27.62 11.36
C GLN A 6 -13.82 -27.44 9.92
N TYR A 7 -14.33 -26.39 9.27
CA TYR A 7 -13.71 -25.91 8.05
C TYR A 7 -12.47 -25.14 8.45
N ILE A 8 -11.35 -25.37 7.77
CA ILE A 8 -10.10 -24.70 8.11
C ILE A 8 -9.57 -23.91 6.89
N VAL A 9 -9.28 -22.64 7.15
CA VAL A 9 -8.91 -21.68 6.10
C VAL A 9 -7.61 -21.00 6.47
N ALA A 10 -6.71 -20.86 5.49
CA ALA A 10 -5.51 -20.04 5.63
C ALA A 10 -5.81 -18.66 5.03
N VAL A 11 -5.57 -17.60 5.80
CA VAL A 11 -5.68 -16.23 5.31
C VAL A 11 -4.26 -15.67 5.23
N ILE A 12 -3.87 -15.17 4.06
CA ILE A 12 -2.53 -14.71 3.81
C ILE A 12 -2.50 -13.20 3.78
N GLY A 13 -1.88 -12.60 4.80
CA GLY A 13 -1.77 -11.15 4.89
C GLY A 13 -2.73 -10.56 5.91
N ALA A 14 -2.18 -9.90 6.92
CA ALA A 14 -2.94 -9.36 8.05
C ALA A 14 -3.15 -7.85 7.93
N GLY A 15 -3.41 -7.37 6.70
CA GLY A 15 -3.89 -6.01 6.51
C GLY A 15 -5.39 -5.94 6.74
N PRO A 16 -6.01 -4.80 6.45
CA PRO A 16 -7.45 -4.66 6.71
C PRO A 16 -8.31 -5.72 6.04
N ALA A 17 -8.05 -6.03 4.76
CA ALA A 17 -8.86 -7.03 4.07
C ALA A 17 -8.73 -8.39 4.74
N GLY A 18 -7.51 -8.77 5.11
CA GLY A 18 -7.27 -10.08 5.74
C GLY A 18 -7.88 -10.16 7.12
N LEU A 19 -7.73 -9.12 7.93
CA LEU A 19 -8.26 -9.13 9.28
C LEU A 19 -9.78 -9.16 9.29
N PHE A 20 -10.42 -8.32 8.49
CA PHE A 20 -11.88 -8.33 8.45
C PHE A 20 -12.41 -9.58 7.76
N GLY A 21 -11.68 -10.11 6.77
CA GLY A 21 -12.05 -11.39 6.17
C GLY A 21 -11.94 -12.54 7.17
N ALA A 22 -10.87 -12.54 7.97
CA ALA A 22 -10.70 -13.56 9.01
C ALA A 22 -11.83 -13.50 10.02
N ARG A 23 -12.20 -12.27 10.45
CA ARG A 23 -13.31 -12.11 11.39
C ARG A 23 -14.59 -12.68 10.81
N GLU A 24 -14.87 -12.39 9.55
CA GLU A 24 -16.10 -12.90 8.93
C GLU A 24 -16.10 -14.43 8.89
N LEU A 25 -14.95 -15.03 8.52
CA LEU A 25 -14.87 -16.50 8.47
C LEU A 25 -15.06 -17.12 9.83
N VAL A 26 -14.46 -16.55 10.87
CA VAL A 26 -14.63 -17.07 12.24
C VAL A 26 -16.09 -16.95 12.65
N ASN A 27 -16.72 -15.80 12.36
CA ASN A 27 -18.11 -15.61 12.72
C ASN A 27 -19.05 -16.56 11.98
N LEU A 28 -18.67 -16.99 10.79
CA LEU A 28 -19.45 -17.96 10.03
C LEU A 28 -19.22 -19.39 10.50
N GLY A 29 -18.18 -19.64 11.27
CA GLY A 29 -17.92 -20.94 11.85
C GLY A 29 -16.64 -21.63 11.43
N ALA A 30 -15.78 -20.96 10.70
CA ALA A 30 -14.53 -21.55 10.25
C ALA A 30 -13.43 -21.41 11.31
N ARG A 31 -12.45 -22.32 11.26
CA ARG A 31 -11.20 -22.17 11.95
C ARG A 31 -10.23 -21.46 11.00
N VAL A 32 -9.61 -20.39 11.47
CA VAL A 32 -8.77 -19.55 10.61
C VAL A 32 -7.34 -19.51 11.15
N VAL A 33 -6.38 -19.67 10.23
CA VAL A 33 -4.98 -19.41 10.54
C VAL A 33 -4.54 -18.24 9.65
N LEU A 34 -4.11 -17.17 10.29
CA LEU A 34 -3.76 -15.93 9.62
C LEU A 34 -2.24 -15.81 9.59
N PHE A 35 -1.67 -15.83 8.40
CA PHE A 35 -0.23 -15.72 8.19
C PHE A 35 0.12 -14.32 7.73
N ASN A 36 1.22 -13.78 8.25
CA ASN A 36 1.64 -12.43 7.89
C ASN A 36 3.14 -12.38 7.67
N ARG A 37 3.55 -11.75 6.57
CA ARG A 37 4.97 -11.57 6.28
C ARG A 37 5.63 -10.68 7.34
N ASP A 38 4.96 -9.60 7.71
CA ASP A 38 5.50 -8.66 8.69
C ASP A 38 5.29 -9.22 10.10
N ILE A 39 6.10 -8.70 11.04
CA ILE A 39 5.91 -9.08 12.43
C ILE A 39 4.58 -8.54 12.94
N LYS A 40 4.33 -7.25 12.73
CA LYS A 40 3.09 -6.63 13.19
C LYS A 40 1.96 -6.80 12.18
N PRO A 41 0.74 -7.02 12.67
CA PRO A 41 -0.43 -6.98 11.79
C PRO A 41 -0.77 -5.55 11.42
N GLY A 42 -1.64 -5.39 10.43
CA GLY A 42 -2.19 -4.11 10.06
C GLY A 42 -1.92 -3.70 8.62
N GLY A 43 -0.88 -4.23 8.01
CA GLY A 43 -0.57 -3.91 6.62
C GLY A 43 -0.48 -2.40 6.38
N LEU A 44 -1.18 -1.89 5.38
CA LEU A 44 -1.14 -0.46 5.07
C LEU A 44 -1.86 0.40 6.11
N ALA A 45 -2.73 -0.19 6.95
CA ALA A 45 -3.28 0.57 8.07
C ALA A 45 -2.21 0.88 9.11
N GLU A 46 -1.20 0.01 9.22
CA GLU A 46 -0.07 0.24 10.11
C GLU A 46 1.06 0.99 9.43
N TYR A 47 1.37 0.64 8.19
CA TYR A 47 2.58 1.09 7.53
C TYR A 47 2.34 1.95 6.28
N GLY A 48 1.11 2.34 6.00
CA GLY A 48 0.79 3.17 4.86
C GLY A 48 0.13 4.49 5.22
N ILE A 49 -0.54 4.56 6.36
CA ILE A 49 -1.16 5.80 6.83
C ILE A 49 -0.04 6.71 7.36
N PHE A 50 -0.13 8.00 7.05
CA PHE A 50 0.91 8.94 7.45
C PHE A 50 1.10 8.88 8.97
N PRO A 51 2.37 8.88 9.45
CA PRO A 51 2.64 8.63 10.88
C PRO A 51 1.97 9.59 11.86
N ASN A 52 1.66 10.83 11.46
CA ASN A 52 1.08 11.78 12.41
C ASN A 52 -0.41 11.56 12.67
N LYS A 53 -1.04 10.58 12.02
CA LYS A 53 -2.47 10.30 12.22
C LYS A 53 -2.64 9.28 13.34
N TYR A 54 -2.19 9.64 14.53
CA TYR A 54 -2.12 8.72 15.67
C TYR A 54 -3.49 8.23 16.11
N THR A 55 -4.48 9.11 16.17
CA THR A 55 -5.81 8.73 16.65
C THR A 55 -6.43 7.68 15.73
N MET A 56 -6.34 7.90 14.42
CA MET A 56 -6.87 6.96 13.45
C MET A 56 -6.16 5.61 13.55
N LYS A 57 -4.82 5.64 13.61
CA LYS A 57 -4.04 4.40 13.64
C LYS A 57 -4.31 3.63 14.92
N ASN A 58 -4.42 4.32 16.05
CA ASN A 58 -4.67 3.63 17.32
C ASN A 58 -6.06 3.02 17.37
N GLY A 59 -7.05 3.69 16.76
CA GLY A 59 -8.38 3.11 16.65
C GLY A 59 -8.39 1.83 15.84
N LEU A 60 -7.67 1.82 14.72
CA LEU A 60 -7.55 0.63 13.90
C LEU A 60 -6.80 -0.48 14.63
N ARG A 61 -5.72 -0.14 15.33
CA ARG A 61 -4.96 -1.13 16.09
C ARG A 61 -5.82 -1.82 17.15
N LYS A 62 -6.65 -1.03 17.82
CA LYS A 62 -7.55 -1.60 18.85
C LYS A 62 -8.53 -2.57 18.20
N GLN A 63 -9.10 -2.19 17.06
CA GLN A 63 -10.03 -3.04 16.35
C GLN A 63 -9.36 -4.34 15.88
N PHE A 64 -8.14 -4.22 15.35
CA PHE A 64 -7.40 -5.39 14.88
C PHE A 64 -7.05 -6.34 16.03
N ARG A 65 -6.70 -5.78 17.18
CA ARG A 65 -6.41 -6.61 18.35
C ARG A 65 -7.64 -7.40 18.78
N GLN A 66 -8.80 -6.78 18.73
CA GLN A 66 -10.05 -7.48 19.04
C GLN A 66 -10.29 -8.64 18.09
N ILE A 67 -9.98 -8.45 16.79
CA ILE A 67 -10.11 -9.54 15.84
C ILE A 67 -9.14 -10.67 16.16
N MET A 68 -7.89 -10.32 16.46
CA MET A 68 -6.88 -11.34 16.73
C MET A 68 -7.14 -12.10 18.01
N ASP A 69 -7.93 -11.54 18.93
CA ASP A 69 -8.32 -12.22 20.16
C ASP A 69 -9.50 -13.18 19.98
N LEU A 70 -10.11 -13.22 18.79
CA LEU A 70 -11.26 -14.11 18.57
C LEU A 70 -10.85 -15.57 18.78
N PRO A 71 -11.73 -16.38 19.38
CA PRO A 71 -11.47 -17.82 19.39
C PRO A 71 -11.54 -18.35 17.95
N ASN A 72 -10.87 -19.48 17.72
CA ASN A 72 -10.81 -20.10 16.40
C ASN A 72 -10.00 -19.29 15.39
N LEU A 73 -9.15 -18.39 15.86
CA LEU A 73 -8.24 -17.64 14.99
C LEU A 73 -6.84 -17.71 15.59
N ASP A 74 -5.88 -18.18 14.81
CA ASP A 74 -4.46 -18.18 15.17
C ASP A 74 -3.71 -17.25 14.26
N TYR A 75 -2.80 -16.46 14.81
CA TYR A 75 -1.95 -15.53 14.08
C TYR A 75 -0.50 -16.01 14.07
N TYR A 76 0.12 -15.97 12.90
CA TYR A 76 1.55 -16.25 12.78
C TYR A 76 2.19 -15.15 11.94
N GLY A 77 3.00 -14.31 12.59
CA GLY A 77 3.77 -13.26 11.93
C GLY A 77 5.18 -13.70 11.62
N ASN A 78 5.85 -12.94 10.76
CA ASN A 78 7.19 -13.24 10.30
C ASN A 78 7.23 -14.53 9.49
N VAL A 79 6.13 -14.80 8.77
CA VAL A 79 6.01 -15.97 7.90
C VAL A 79 5.59 -15.50 6.52
N THR A 80 6.42 -15.76 5.53
CA THR A 80 6.13 -15.37 4.16
C THR A 80 5.55 -16.53 3.39
N ILE A 81 4.37 -16.35 2.83
CA ILE A 81 3.70 -17.35 2.00
C ILE A 81 3.91 -16.97 0.54
N GLY A 82 4.24 -17.95 -0.28
CA GLY A 82 4.41 -17.73 -1.71
C GLY A 82 5.46 -18.65 -2.27
N SER A 83 5.64 -18.62 -3.59
CA SER A 83 6.58 -19.49 -4.28
C SER A 83 8.00 -19.32 -3.79
N GLN A 84 8.37 -18.10 -3.40
CA GLN A 84 9.71 -17.79 -2.91
C GLN A 84 9.73 -17.60 -1.40
N GLY A 85 8.65 -17.98 -0.71
CA GLY A 85 8.51 -17.71 0.70
C GLY A 85 8.88 -18.88 1.57
N ASP A 86 8.52 -18.78 2.86
CA ASP A 86 8.76 -19.86 3.82
C ASP A 86 7.88 -21.07 3.53
N LEU A 87 6.66 -20.83 3.12
CA LEU A 87 5.70 -21.88 2.76
C LEU A 87 5.04 -21.52 1.43
N THR A 88 4.84 -22.52 0.60
CA THR A 88 4.12 -22.34 -0.65
C THR A 88 2.63 -22.61 -0.45
N LEU A 89 1.81 -22.29 -1.46
CA LEU A 89 0.40 -22.66 -1.42
C LEU A 89 0.22 -24.17 -1.31
N ASP A 90 1.06 -24.92 -2.00
CA ASP A 90 1.00 -26.38 -1.91
C ASP A 90 1.37 -26.88 -0.51
N ASP A 91 2.30 -26.21 0.16
CA ASP A 91 2.59 -26.54 1.56
C ASP A 91 1.34 -26.38 2.42
N LEU A 92 0.59 -25.32 2.18
CA LEU A 92 -0.64 -25.08 2.96
C LEU A 92 -1.67 -26.17 2.67
N ARG A 93 -1.80 -26.56 1.41
CA ARG A 93 -2.70 -27.66 1.05
C ARG A 93 -2.30 -28.95 1.75
N ALA A 94 -1.01 -29.25 1.80
CA ALA A 94 -0.51 -30.45 2.46
C ALA A 94 -0.76 -30.42 3.95
N LEU A 95 -0.86 -29.22 4.55
CA LEU A 95 -1.17 -29.07 5.98
C LEU A 95 -2.66 -29.19 6.27
N GLY A 96 -3.49 -29.38 5.23
CA GLY A 96 -4.90 -29.63 5.40
C GLY A 96 -5.80 -28.44 5.23
N PHE A 97 -5.28 -27.28 4.86
CA PHE A 97 -6.13 -26.11 4.64
C PHE A 97 -7.05 -26.39 3.46
N GLN A 98 -8.34 -26.19 3.68
CA GLN A 98 -9.35 -26.49 2.67
C GLN A 98 -9.56 -25.32 1.70
N ALA A 99 -9.22 -24.10 2.13
CA ALA A 99 -9.30 -22.93 1.29
C ALA A 99 -8.20 -21.97 1.71
N ILE A 100 -7.75 -21.17 0.74
CA ILE A 100 -6.71 -20.17 0.97
C ILE A 100 -7.26 -18.83 0.48
N LEU A 101 -7.33 -17.86 1.38
CA LEU A 101 -7.76 -16.51 1.05
C LEU A 101 -6.54 -15.60 1.01
N VAL A 102 -6.23 -15.07 -0.17
CA VAL A 102 -5.05 -14.22 -0.37
C VAL A 102 -5.46 -12.77 -0.24
N THR A 103 -4.97 -12.14 0.82
CA THR A 103 -5.18 -10.73 1.11
C THR A 103 -3.83 -10.07 1.42
N ALA A 104 -2.84 -10.41 0.60
CA ALA A 104 -1.45 -10.00 0.82
C ALA A 104 -1.15 -8.59 0.29
N GLY A 105 -2.18 -7.87 -0.12
CA GLY A 105 -1.99 -6.54 -0.66
C GLY A 105 -1.38 -6.57 -2.06
N ALA A 106 -0.78 -5.46 -2.45
CA ALA A 106 -0.10 -5.32 -3.74
C ALA A 106 1.36 -5.00 -3.43
N GLN A 107 2.19 -6.02 -3.31
CA GLN A 107 3.54 -5.87 -2.77
C GLN A 107 4.61 -5.64 -3.83
N GLY A 108 4.25 -5.73 -5.12
CA GLY A 108 5.16 -5.35 -6.19
C GLY A 108 5.09 -3.86 -6.46
N THR A 109 6.12 -3.33 -7.10
CA THR A 109 6.14 -1.91 -7.45
C THR A 109 5.90 -1.76 -8.94
N LYS A 110 5.09 -0.77 -9.29
CA LYS A 110 4.75 -0.47 -10.67
C LYS A 110 5.74 0.57 -11.21
N TRP A 111 6.42 0.22 -12.28
CA TRP A 111 7.37 1.10 -12.95
C TRP A 111 6.96 1.30 -14.40
N LEU A 112 7.49 2.33 -15.03
CA LEU A 112 7.18 2.63 -16.43
C LEU A 112 8.17 2.00 -17.41
N GLY A 113 9.29 1.49 -16.91
CA GLY A 113 10.31 0.90 -17.77
C GLY A 113 11.17 1.90 -18.49
N LEU A 114 11.41 3.05 -17.88
CA LEU A 114 12.12 4.14 -18.50
C LEU A 114 13.62 4.06 -18.21
N PRO A 115 14.44 4.61 -19.10
CA PRO A 115 15.87 4.72 -18.81
C PRO A 115 16.10 5.52 -17.54
N GLY A 116 17.04 5.09 -16.72
CA GLY A 116 17.44 5.80 -15.52
C GLY A 116 16.64 5.49 -14.27
N GLU A 117 15.71 4.56 -14.34
CA GLU A 117 14.92 4.22 -13.13
C GLU A 117 15.78 3.63 -12.02
N ASP A 118 16.97 3.16 -12.33
CA ASP A 118 17.88 2.58 -11.32
C ASP A 118 18.92 3.57 -10.79
N LEU A 119 18.86 4.84 -11.19
CA LEU A 119 19.78 5.84 -10.67
C LEU A 119 19.55 6.10 -9.19
N GLU A 120 20.62 6.47 -8.48
CA GLU A 120 20.50 6.91 -7.10
C GLU A 120 19.70 8.22 -7.08
N GLY A 121 18.62 8.24 -6.31
CA GLY A 121 17.71 9.37 -6.28
C GLY A 121 16.37 9.08 -6.92
N VAL A 122 16.24 7.93 -7.59
CA VAL A 122 14.97 7.52 -8.21
C VAL A 122 14.36 6.41 -7.37
N TYR A 123 13.15 6.64 -6.89
CA TYR A 123 12.49 5.72 -5.94
C TYR A 123 11.04 5.52 -6.31
N HIS A 124 10.46 4.41 -5.83
CA HIS A 124 9.03 4.20 -5.88
C HIS A 124 8.41 4.70 -4.57
N ALA A 125 7.25 5.31 -4.66
CA ALA A 125 6.59 5.88 -3.49
C ALA A 125 6.33 4.83 -2.41
N LYS A 126 6.00 3.59 -2.78
CA LYS A 126 5.77 2.55 -1.78
C LYS A 126 6.98 2.38 -0.87
N ASP A 127 8.17 2.34 -1.46
CA ASP A 127 9.39 2.16 -0.66
C ASP A 127 9.61 3.35 0.28
N VAL A 128 9.31 4.55 -0.17
CA VAL A 128 9.45 5.75 0.66
C VAL A 128 8.43 5.75 1.79
N VAL A 129 7.18 5.39 1.48
CA VAL A 129 6.12 5.32 2.49
C VAL A 129 6.46 4.28 3.56
N TYR A 130 6.93 3.10 3.14
CA TYR A 130 7.35 2.08 4.09
C TYR A 130 8.54 2.55 4.91
N TYR A 131 9.45 3.29 4.27
CA TYR A 131 10.62 3.81 4.98
C TYR A 131 10.21 4.76 6.11
N TYR A 132 9.39 5.76 5.81
CA TYR A 132 9.06 6.71 6.87
C TYR A 132 8.03 6.16 7.86
N ASN A 133 7.36 5.09 7.52
CA ASN A 133 6.49 4.39 8.47
C ASN A 133 7.22 3.32 9.29
N GLY A 134 8.50 3.12 9.03
CA GLY A 134 9.32 2.23 9.87
C GLY A 134 9.16 0.75 9.59
N LEU A 135 8.71 0.37 8.40
CA LEU A 135 8.53 -1.05 8.08
C LEU A 135 9.86 -1.68 7.67
N PRO A 136 10.36 -2.70 8.40
CA PRO A 136 11.55 -3.42 7.93
C PRO A 136 11.25 -4.22 6.67
N PRO A 137 12.17 -4.43 5.74
CA PRO A 137 13.53 -3.89 5.75
C PRO A 137 13.64 -2.49 5.15
N TYR A 138 12.52 -1.91 4.69
CA TYR A 138 12.53 -0.60 4.03
C TYR A 138 13.02 0.49 4.97
N SER A 139 12.75 0.36 6.27
CA SER A 139 13.19 1.32 7.27
C SER A 139 14.71 1.40 7.37
N GLN A 140 15.40 0.35 6.91
CA GLN A 140 16.86 0.28 6.99
C GLN A 140 17.54 0.63 5.68
N LYS A 141 16.77 0.98 4.64
CA LYS A 141 17.35 1.35 3.35
C LYS A 141 17.85 2.79 3.39
N SER A 142 18.86 3.05 2.56
CA SER A 142 19.40 4.40 2.39
C SER A 142 18.64 5.09 1.27
N PHE A 143 18.10 6.26 1.58
CA PHE A 143 17.45 7.10 0.58
C PHE A 143 18.22 8.40 0.49
N ARG A 144 18.45 8.88 -0.72
CA ARG A 144 19.09 10.16 -0.97
C ARG A 144 17.99 11.11 -1.47
N PHE A 145 17.55 12.00 -0.59
CA PHE A 145 16.57 13.02 -0.96
C PHE A 145 17.30 14.33 -1.15
N GLY A 146 17.29 14.85 -2.37
CA GLY A 146 17.96 16.09 -2.67
C GLY A 146 17.09 17.30 -2.40
N LYS A 147 17.53 18.45 -2.87
CA LYS A 147 16.85 19.70 -2.61
C LYS A 147 15.63 19.90 -3.50
N ARG A 148 15.67 19.39 -4.73
CA ARG A 148 14.56 19.52 -5.67
C ARG A 148 14.06 18.13 -6.02
N CYS A 149 12.77 17.92 -5.78
CA CYS A 149 12.17 16.60 -5.89
C CYS A 149 10.99 16.63 -6.83
N ALA A 150 10.98 15.74 -7.81
CA ALA A 150 9.82 15.53 -8.66
C ALA A 150 9.06 14.30 -8.19
N VAL A 151 7.72 14.42 -8.12
CA VAL A 151 6.87 13.30 -7.76
C VAL A 151 5.94 13.04 -8.93
N ILE A 152 5.96 11.81 -9.43
CA ILE A 152 5.18 11.45 -10.62
C ILE A 152 3.86 10.87 -10.15
N GLY A 153 2.75 11.60 -10.37
CA GLY A 153 1.44 11.14 -9.98
C GLY A 153 0.54 12.26 -9.53
N ALA A 154 -0.75 11.95 -9.40
CA ALA A 154 -1.77 12.93 -9.11
C ALA A 154 -2.78 12.45 -8.07
N GLY A 155 -2.43 11.49 -7.24
CA GLY A 155 -3.34 10.95 -6.23
C GLY A 155 -2.90 11.27 -4.80
N ASN A 156 -3.54 10.60 -3.86
CA ASN A 156 -3.24 10.82 -2.45
C ASN A 156 -1.83 10.39 -2.07
N VAL A 157 -1.28 9.39 -2.75
CA VAL A 157 0.10 8.99 -2.44
C VAL A 157 1.06 10.10 -2.82
N MET A 158 0.82 10.78 -3.96
CA MET A 158 1.65 11.94 -4.32
C MET A 158 1.58 12.99 -3.21
N LEU A 159 0.39 13.23 -2.66
CA LEU A 159 0.25 14.22 -1.60
C LEU A 159 0.95 13.78 -0.30
N ASP A 160 0.91 12.50 0.04
CA ASP A 160 1.64 12.01 1.20
C ASP A 160 3.14 12.21 1.03
N ILE A 161 3.65 11.94 -0.17
CA ILE A 161 5.07 12.18 -0.45
C ILE A 161 5.39 13.67 -0.37
N ALA A 162 4.54 14.52 -0.97
CA ALA A 162 4.75 15.96 -0.89
C ALA A 162 4.72 16.46 0.55
N HIS A 163 3.81 15.92 1.35
CA HIS A 163 3.73 16.21 2.79
C HIS A 163 5.07 15.88 3.47
N TYR A 164 5.58 14.67 3.21
CA TYR A 164 6.83 14.23 3.83
C TYR A 164 8.00 15.12 3.40
N LEU A 165 8.10 15.39 2.10
CA LEU A 165 9.20 16.20 1.59
C LEU A 165 9.15 17.65 2.08
N SER A 166 7.93 18.21 2.22
CA SER A 166 7.77 19.62 2.59
C SER A 166 7.84 19.83 4.08
N ARG A 167 7.16 19.00 4.88
CA ARG A 167 6.98 19.28 6.30
C ARG A 167 8.01 18.52 7.15
N ASP A 168 8.43 17.33 6.75
CA ASP A 168 9.40 16.55 7.53
C ASP A 168 10.82 16.82 7.06
N LEU A 169 11.10 16.68 5.76
CA LEU A 169 12.44 16.88 5.23
C LEU A 169 12.74 18.33 4.86
N LYS A 170 11.71 19.11 4.56
CA LYS A 170 11.84 20.56 4.29
C LYS A 170 12.78 20.83 3.12
N VAL A 171 12.59 20.10 2.03
CA VAL A 171 13.39 20.30 0.81
C VAL A 171 13.07 21.66 0.20
N ASP A 172 13.87 22.09 -0.77
CA ASP A 172 13.66 23.40 -1.40
C ASP A 172 12.42 23.40 -2.30
N GLU A 173 12.22 22.33 -3.06
CA GLU A 173 11.13 22.33 -4.04
C GLU A 173 10.57 20.93 -4.25
N VAL A 174 9.24 20.85 -4.38
CA VAL A 174 8.52 19.64 -4.76
C VAL A 174 7.71 19.96 -6.00
N ILE A 175 7.91 19.17 -7.05
CA ILE A 175 7.24 19.36 -8.34
C ILE A 175 6.38 18.13 -8.63
N ALA A 176 5.08 18.31 -8.63
CA ALA A 176 4.16 17.21 -8.97
C ALA A 176 3.99 17.17 -10.49
N ILE A 177 4.40 16.06 -11.08
CA ILE A 177 4.31 15.86 -12.53
C ILE A 177 3.04 15.07 -12.81
N VAL A 178 2.10 15.69 -13.51
CA VAL A 178 0.77 15.15 -13.73
C VAL A 178 0.57 14.93 -15.22
N ARG A 179 0.25 13.70 -15.59
CA ARG A 179 0.19 13.32 -17.00
C ARG A 179 -0.97 13.99 -17.73
N ARG A 180 -2.07 14.22 -17.03
CA ARG A 180 -3.23 14.90 -17.61
C ARG A 180 -3.36 16.28 -16.98
N GLY A 181 -4.56 16.85 -16.93
CA GLY A 181 -4.77 18.21 -16.50
C GLY A 181 -5.24 18.31 -15.06
N PRO A 182 -5.47 19.55 -14.62
CA PRO A 182 -5.88 19.77 -13.21
C PRO A 182 -7.26 19.21 -12.89
N ALA A 183 -8.13 18.99 -13.89
CA ALA A 183 -9.44 18.40 -13.63
C ALA A 183 -9.36 16.89 -13.36
N GLU A 184 -8.25 16.28 -13.72
CA GLU A 184 -8.10 14.83 -13.57
C GLU A 184 -7.30 14.41 -12.34
N VAL A 185 -7.01 15.35 -11.45
CA VAL A 185 -6.35 14.97 -10.18
C VAL A 185 -7.30 14.12 -9.34
N LYS A 186 -6.71 13.19 -8.59
CA LYS A 186 -7.50 12.20 -7.85
C LYS A 186 -7.16 12.20 -6.36
N PHE A 187 -6.84 13.35 -5.83
CA PHE A 187 -6.55 13.43 -4.40
C PHE A 187 -7.76 13.97 -3.64
N ASP A 188 -7.80 13.66 -2.34
CA ASP A 188 -8.82 14.18 -1.45
C ASP A 188 -8.46 15.56 -0.95
N LYS A 189 -9.47 16.41 -0.78
CA LYS A 189 -9.32 17.73 -0.25
C LYS A 189 -8.57 17.72 1.09
N LYS A 190 -8.93 16.80 1.98
CA LYS A 190 -8.34 16.75 3.31
C LYS A 190 -6.84 16.48 3.27
N GLU A 191 -6.40 15.63 2.32
CA GLU A 191 -4.96 15.38 2.20
C GLU A 191 -4.22 16.59 1.65
N MET A 192 -4.87 17.35 0.79
CA MET A 192 -4.27 18.57 0.23
C MET A 192 -4.10 19.65 1.29
N GLU A 193 -4.91 19.64 2.34
CA GLU A 193 -4.79 20.63 3.42
C GLU A 193 -3.40 20.63 4.07
N TYR A 194 -2.70 19.49 4.04
CA TYR A 194 -1.37 19.41 4.65
C TYR A 194 -0.29 20.14 3.87
N VAL A 195 -0.49 20.33 2.56
CA VAL A 195 0.58 20.87 1.70
C VAL A 195 0.20 22.14 0.97
N ILE A 196 -1.07 22.53 0.97
CA ILE A 196 -1.50 23.63 0.11
C ILE A 196 -0.93 24.98 0.54
N ALA A 197 -0.57 25.13 1.82
CA ALA A 197 0.06 26.39 2.24
C ALA A 197 1.41 26.61 1.58
N ASN A 198 2.06 25.53 1.15
CA ASN A 198 3.34 25.60 0.44
C ASN A 198 3.19 25.76 -1.07
N LEU A 199 1.94 25.71 -1.57
CA LEU A 199 1.71 25.81 -3.00
C LEU A 199 2.08 27.21 -3.51
N ASP A 200 2.84 27.24 -4.59
CA ASP A 200 3.18 28.46 -5.27
C ASP A 200 1.98 28.87 -6.16
N LEU A 201 1.17 29.80 -5.65
CA LEU A 201 -0.07 30.17 -6.32
C LEU A 201 0.19 30.87 -7.66
N ALA A 202 1.25 31.67 -7.73
CA ALA A 202 1.59 32.31 -9.01
C ALA A 202 2.00 31.28 -10.05
N ALA A 203 2.75 30.27 -9.62
CA ALA A 203 3.12 29.19 -10.53
C ALA A 203 1.91 28.38 -10.97
N LEU A 204 0.95 28.15 -10.06
CA LEU A 204 -0.27 27.47 -10.44
C LEU A 204 -1.04 28.27 -11.50
N ASP A 205 -1.19 29.57 -11.29
CA ASP A 205 -1.90 30.42 -12.25
C ASP A 205 -1.23 30.41 -13.60
N ALA A 206 0.10 30.49 -13.64
CA ALA A 206 0.83 30.43 -14.89
C ALA A 206 0.64 29.08 -15.59
N GLU A 207 0.64 28.02 -14.80
CA GLU A 207 0.47 26.68 -15.36
C GLU A 207 -0.95 26.48 -15.91
N ILE A 208 -1.96 26.97 -15.21
CA ILE A 208 -3.34 26.92 -15.71
C ILE A 208 -3.45 27.64 -17.05
N GLN A 209 -2.84 28.84 -17.15
CA GLN A 209 -2.86 29.59 -18.41
C GLN A 209 -2.14 28.82 -19.52
N ARG A 210 -1.03 28.18 -19.20
CA ARG A 210 -0.25 27.45 -20.21
C ARG A 210 -1.06 26.29 -20.79
N VAL A 211 -1.80 25.56 -19.97
CA VAL A 211 -2.51 24.38 -20.44
C VAL A 211 -3.94 24.67 -20.87
N ALA A 212 -4.43 25.89 -20.67
CA ALA A 212 -5.83 26.22 -20.93
C ALA A 212 -6.29 25.87 -22.35
N PRO A 213 -5.54 26.19 -23.40
CA PRO A 213 -6.01 25.85 -24.76
C PRO A 213 -6.19 24.35 -24.95
N ILE A 214 -5.33 23.55 -24.34
CA ILE A 214 -5.43 22.09 -24.45
C ILE A 214 -6.66 21.58 -23.72
N LEU A 215 -6.93 22.13 -22.53
CA LEU A 215 -8.11 21.74 -21.77
C LEU A 215 -9.39 22.12 -22.51
N GLN A 216 -9.44 23.33 -23.03
CA GLN A 216 -10.62 23.81 -23.73
C GLN A 216 -10.92 22.98 -24.99
N ALA A 217 -9.88 22.47 -25.62
CA ALA A 217 -10.08 21.66 -26.83
C ALA A 217 -10.83 20.35 -26.55
N VAL A 218 -10.84 19.88 -25.30
CA VAL A 218 -11.62 18.69 -24.93
C VAL A 218 -12.80 19.05 -24.04
N GLY A 219 -13.18 20.33 -24.02
CA GLY A 219 -14.37 20.77 -23.32
C GLY A 219 -14.21 20.99 -21.83
N GLN A 220 -12.99 21.09 -21.34
CA GLN A 220 -12.76 21.34 -19.91
C GLN A 220 -12.60 22.84 -19.66
N ASP A 221 -13.07 23.26 -18.48
CA ASP A 221 -12.93 24.64 -18.03
C ASP A 221 -11.66 24.73 -17.17
N PRO A 222 -10.64 25.49 -17.61
CA PRO A 222 -9.41 25.59 -16.80
C PRO A 222 -9.66 26.14 -15.38
N GLU A 223 -10.62 27.04 -15.23
CA GLU A 223 -10.91 27.59 -13.92
C GLU A 223 -11.53 26.58 -12.97
N ALA A 224 -12.29 25.63 -13.50
CA ALA A 224 -12.85 24.57 -12.67
C ALA A 224 -11.73 23.68 -12.13
N GLY A 225 -10.71 23.39 -12.92
CA GLY A 225 -9.57 22.63 -12.46
C GLY A 225 -8.79 23.35 -11.39
N ARG A 226 -8.61 24.67 -11.58
CA ARG A 226 -7.94 25.49 -10.57
C ARG A 226 -8.71 25.47 -9.26
N ALA A 227 -10.03 25.64 -9.34
CA ALA A 227 -10.87 25.66 -8.15
C ALA A 227 -10.81 24.33 -7.39
N LEU A 228 -10.74 23.23 -8.12
CA LEU A 228 -10.64 21.92 -7.50
C LEU A 228 -9.38 21.80 -6.66
N ILE A 229 -8.26 22.27 -7.17
CA ILE A 229 -7.00 22.22 -6.41
C ILE A 229 -7.07 23.15 -5.19
N LEU A 230 -7.64 24.35 -5.34
CA LEU A 230 -7.65 25.32 -4.28
C LEU A 230 -8.77 25.12 -3.25
N GLU A 231 -9.58 24.08 -3.43
CA GLU A 231 -10.69 23.78 -2.52
C GLU A 231 -10.21 23.61 -1.07
N ALA A 232 -8.99 23.16 -0.87
CA ALA A 232 -8.44 22.90 0.46
C ALA A 232 -7.90 24.17 1.13
N LEU A 233 -7.78 25.28 0.40
CA LEU A 233 -7.09 26.45 0.91
C LEU A 233 -7.68 27.02 2.19
N PRO A 234 -9.03 27.11 2.34
CA PRO A 234 -9.58 27.66 3.59
C PRO A 234 -9.19 26.92 4.85
N LYS A 235 -8.88 25.64 4.75
CA LYS A 235 -8.48 24.82 5.91
C LYS A 235 -7.04 24.41 5.86
N ALA A 236 -6.21 25.15 5.13
CA ALA A 236 -4.79 24.85 5.03
C ALA A 236 -4.14 24.84 6.40
N LEU A 237 -3.34 23.81 6.67
CA LEU A 237 -2.51 23.82 7.86
C LEU A 237 -1.38 24.83 7.68
N PRO A 238 -0.95 25.49 8.75
CA PRO A 238 0.18 26.43 8.62
C PRO A 238 1.42 25.71 8.12
N LYS A 239 2.14 26.35 7.23
CA LYS A 239 3.36 25.72 6.73
C LYS A 239 4.45 25.76 7.80
N VAL A 240 5.31 24.76 7.77
CA VAL A 240 6.44 24.65 8.71
C VAL A 240 7.78 24.73 8.00
N SER A 241 7.76 24.98 6.69
CA SER A 241 8.96 25.10 5.88
C SER A 241 8.72 26.09 4.76
N ASP A 242 9.78 26.46 4.08
CA ASP A 242 9.70 27.32 2.90
C ASP A 242 9.73 26.52 1.60
N THR A 243 9.49 25.24 1.66
CA THR A 243 9.45 24.39 0.46
C THR A 243 8.46 24.97 -0.56
N ARG A 244 8.90 25.06 -1.79
CA ARG A 244 8.06 25.51 -2.89
C ARG A 244 7.39 24.28 -3.52
N PHE A 245 6.04 24.23 -3.46
CA PHE A 245 5.28 23.14 -4.05
C PHE A 245 4.59 23.65 -5.31
N ARG A 246 4.74 22.95 -6.44
CA ARG A 246 4.10 23.35 -7.67
C ARG A 246 3.80 22.14 -8.55
N PHE A 247 2.96 22.39 -9.56
CA PHE A 247 2.52 21.36 -10.52
C PHE A 247 3.12 21.60 -11.89
N GLU A 248 3.39 20.50 -12.59
CA GLU A 248 3.64 20.49 -14.03
C GLU A 248 2.55 19.59 -14.63
N PHE A 249 1.55 20.20 -15.23
CA PHE A 249 0.46 19.44 -15.86
C PHE A 249 0.82 19.06 -17.29
N LEU A 250 0.15 18.01 -17.80
CA LEU A 250 0.30 17.55 -19.17
C LEU A 250 1.78 17.31 -19.48
N ALA A 251 2.39 16.51 -18.64
CA ALA A 251 3.79 16.15 -18.77
C ALA A 251 3.99 14.72 -18.29
N SER A 252 4.78 13.97 -19.05
CA SER A 252 5.13 12.60 -18.68
C SER A 252 6.64 12.44 -18.65
N PRO A 253 7.19 11.70 -17.70
CA PRO A 253 8.63 11.44 -17.72
C PRO A 253 8.97 10.51 -18.89
N VAL A 254 10.10 10.76 -19.54
CA VAL A 254 10.59 9.88 -20.59
C VAL A 254 11.93 9.26 -20.24
N GLN A 255 12.71 9.89 -19.38
CA GLN A 255 13.91 9.28 -18.85
C GLN A 255 14.41 10.08 -17.65
N MET A 256 15.19 9.41 -16.82
CA MET A 256 15.93 10.06 -15.76
C MET A 256 17.40 10.11 -16.16
N ILE A 257 18.07 11.22 -15.89
CA ILE A 257 19.42 11.47 -16.36
C ILE A 257 20.32 11.62 -15.15
N GLY A 258 21.44 10.90 -15.17
CA GLY A 258 22.36 10.90 -14.04
C GLY A 258 23.75 11.40 -14.44
N ASP A 259 24.58 11.59 -13.42
CA ASP A 259 25.97 11.98 -13.64
C ASP A 259 26.86 10.74 -13.77
N ALA A 260 28.16 10.97 -13.84
CA ALA A 260 29.12 9.89 -14.02
C ALA A 260 29.14 8.90 -12.86
N GLU A 261 28.65 9.31 -11.70
CA GLU A 261 28.62 8.46 -10.51
C GLU A 261 27.27 7.76 -10.32
N GLY A 262 26.36 7.92 -11.28
CA GLY A 262 25.07 7.26 -11.20
C GLY A 262 24.04 7.98 -10.32
N LYS A 263 24.25 9.26 -10.05
CA LYS A 263 23.33 10.05 -9.24
C LYS A 263 22.44 10.88 -10.14
N LEU A 264 21.15 10.89 -9.84
CA LEU A 264 20.16 11.63 -10.61
C LEU A 264 20.46 13.13 -10.62
N THR A 265 20.41 13.76 -11.79
CA THR A 265 20.57 15.20 -11.92
C THR A 265 19.44 15.86 -12.64
N GLN A 266 18.72 15.15 -13.52
CA GLN A 266 17.61 15.71 -14.28
C GLN A 266 16.56 14.65 -14.58
N VAL A 267 15.32 15.09 -14.76
CA VAL A 267 14.28 14.26 -15.38
C VAL A 267 13.88 14.93 -16.68
N GLU A 268 13.77 14.13 -17.74
CA GLU A 268 13.30 14.63 -19.03
C GLU A 268 11.82 14.33 -19.16
N LEU A 269 11.05 15.36 -19.50
CA LEU A 269 9.60 15.27 -19.65
C LEU A 269 9.22 15.46 -21.11
N GLU A 270 8.10 14.85 -21.49
CA GLU A 270 7.45 15.09 -22.76
C GLU A 270 6.14 15.79 -22.49
N ASP A 271 5.87 16.87 -23.25
CA ASP A 271 4.60 17.57 -23.12
C ASP A 271 3.48 16.76 -23.77
N ASN A 272 2.31 16.78 -23.15
CA ASN A 272 1.13 16.05 -23.62
C ASN A 272 0.03 16.99 -24.05
N ILE A 273 -0.86 16.47 -24.91
CA ILE A 273 -2.18 17.03 -25.12
C ILE A 273 -3.19 16.03 -24.57
N LEU A 274 -4.45 16.43 -24.50
CA LEU A 274 -5.54 15.54 -24.14
C LEU A 274 -6.37 15.25 -25.38
N VAL A 275 -6.78 14.00 -25.53
CA VAL A 275 -7.72 13.59 -26.55
C VAL A 275 -8.91 12.90 -25.89
N ALA A 276 -10.08 13.04 -26.50
CA ALA A 276 -11.28 12.42 -25.97
C ALA A 276 -11.19 10.91 -26.15
N SER A 277 -11.65 10.15 -25.13
CA SER A 277 -11.58 8.70 -25.16
C SER A 277 -12.70 8.12 -24.31
N ASN A 278 -13.73 7.56 -24.95
CA ASN A 278 -14.83 6.84 -24.28
C ASN A 278 -15.43 7.61 -23.10
N GLY A 279 -15.76 8.88 -23.32
CA GLY A 279 -16.36 9.71 -22.29
C GLY A 279 -15.41 10.28 -21.27
N ASP A 280 -14.12 10.04 -21.46
CA ASP A 280 -13.07 10.55 -20.59
C ASP A 280 -11.99 11.16 -21.49
N THR A 281 -10.85 11.45 -20.94
CA THR A 281 -9.71 11.96 -21.70
C THR A 281 -8.53 11.02 -21.55
N LYS A 282 -7.60 11.16 -22.49
CA LYS A 282 -6.39 10.38 -22.51
C LYS A 282 -5.23 11.29 -22.90
N ALA A 283 -4.11 11.14 -22.23
CA ALA A 283 -2.92 11.93 -22.57
C ALA A 283 -2.24 11.35 -23.79
N LYS A 284 -1.79 12.24 -24.67
CA LYS A 284 -1.04 11.87 -25.87
C LYS A 284 0.20 12.75 -25.98
N GLY A 285 1.36 12.12 -26.12
CA GLY A 285 2.61 12.84 -26.21
C GLY A 285 2.71 13.66 -27.50
N THR A 286 3.33 14.82 -27.41
CA THR A 286 3.53 15.70 -28.54
C THR A 286 4.89 15.52 -29.24
N GLY A 287 5.81 14.81 -28.55
CA GLY A 287 7.20 14.74 -29.03
C GLY A 287 8.05 15.89 -28.55
N ASN A 288 7.45 16.89 -27.91
CA ASN A 288 8.18 18.05 -27.43
C ASN A 288 8.73 17.74 -26.03
N LYS A 289 10.06 17.77 -25.89
CA LYS A 289 10.72 17.34 -24.67
C LYS A 289 11.43 18.48 -24.00
N ARG A 290 11.55 18.41 -22.68
CA ARG A 290 12.26 19.40 -21.88
C ARG A 290 12.78 18.74 -20.63
N ARG A 291 13.70 19.37 -19.95
CA ARG A 291 14.34 18.80 -18.79
C ARG A 291 14.15 19.68 -17.56
N LEU A 292 13.99 19.01 -16.41
CA LEU A 292 13.96 19.68 -15.12
C LEU A 292 15.16 19.22 -14.31
N ASP A 293 15.82 20.16 -13.66
CA ASP A 293 16.91 19.84 -12.73
C ASP A 293 16.29 19.36 -11.43
N VAL A 294 16.51 18.09 -11.11
CA VAL A 294 16.04 17.51 -9.85
C VAL A 294 17.07 16.48 -9.38
N GLU A 295 17.14 16.31 -8.08
CA GLU A 295 18.03 15.31 -7.48
C GLU A 295 17.27 14.08 -7.02
N THR A 296 15.93 14.18 -6.95
CA THR A 296 15.08 13.07 -6.53
C THR A 296 13.87 12.98 -7.43
N VAL A 297 13.54 11.75 -7.85
CA VAL A 297 12.28 11.46 -8.56
C VAL A 297 11.60 10.31 -7.83
N ILE A 298 10.34 10.52 -7.46
CA ILE A 298 9.57 9.49 -6.74
C ILE A 298 8.33 9.16 -7.56
N PHE A 299 8.20 7.89 -7.94
CA PHE A 299 7.07 7.43 -8.75
C PHE A 299 5.91 7.05 -7.83
N ALA A 300 4.82 7.78 -7.91
CA ALA A 300 3.59 7.56 -7.13
C ALA A 300 2.46 7.20 -8.09
N ILE A 301 2.66 6.11 -8.84
CA ILE A 301 1.79 5.73 -9.95
C ILE A 301 1.03 4.43 -9.69
N GLY A 302 1.03 3.97 -8.45
CA GLY A 302 0.32 2.77 -8.05
C GLY A 302 1.25 1.59 -7.85
N ASP A 303 0.67 0.52 -7.37
CA ASP A 303 1.38 -0.72 -7.03
C ASP A 303 0.82 -1.85 -7.87
N LYS A 304 1.53 -2.99 -7.83
CA LYS A 304 1.02 -4.21 -8.41
C LYS A 304 1.26 -5.35 -7.44
N VAL A 305 0.55 -6.47 -7.62
CA VAL A 305 0.78 -7.63 -6.77
C VAL A 305 2.17 -8.20 -7.04
N ASP A 306 2.66 -8.98 -6.08
CA ASP A 306 3.96 -9.63 -6.21
C ASP A 306 3.85 -10.74 -7.25
N GLU A 307 4.50 -10.56 -8.39
CA GLU A 307 4.44 -11.52 -9.48
C GLU A 307 5.08 -12.85 -9.13
N SER A 308 5.94 -12.87 -8.12
CA SER A 308 6.61 -14.09 -7.69
C SER A 308 5.82 -14.85 -6.62
N PHE A 309 4.61 -14.38 -6.27
CA PHE A 309 3.82 -15.01 -5.21
C PHE A 309 3.43 -16.45 -5.55
N GLY A 310 3.15 -16.73 -6.81
CA GLY A 310 2.78 -18.06 -7.24
C GLY A 310 1.38 -18.16 -7.82
N LEU A 311 0.74 -17.02 -8.06
CA LEU A 311 -0.54 -16.95 -8.76
C LEU A 311 -0.37 -16.17 -10.05
N PRO A 312 -1.14 -16.48 -11.09
CA PRO A 312 -1.03 -15.70 -12.33
C PRO A 312 -1.46 -14.26 -12.14
N VAL A 313 -0.79 -13.36 -12.84
CA VAL A 313 -0.97 -11.91 -12.71
C VAL A 313 -1.35 -11.32 -14.05
N GLU A 314 -2.31 -10.39 -14.02
CA GLU A 314 -2.74 -9.66 -15.21
C GLU A 314 -3.19 -8.26 -14.76
N TRP A 315 -2.73 -7.23 -15.46
CA TRP A 315 -3.13 -5.86 -15.15
C TRP A 315 -2.85 -5.47 -13.70
N ASN A 316 -1.67 -5.83 -13.20
CA ASN A 316 -1.22 -5.47 -11.86
C ASN A 316 -1.94 -6.20 -10.73
N GLU A 317 -2.78 -7.18 -11.04
CA GLU A 317 -3.62 -7.89 -10.07
C GLU A 317 -3.49 -9.40 -10.29
N PHE A 318 -3.82 -10.16 -9.26
CA PHE A 318 -3.95 -11.60 -9.46
C PHE A 318 -5.16 -11.86 -10.35
N VAL A 319 -5.01 -12.83 -11.26
CA VAL A 319 -6.08 -13.19 -12.18
C VAL A 319 -7.28 -13.73 -11.38
N LYS A 320 -8.48 -13.27 -11.73
CA LYS A 320 -9.74 -13.79 -11.17
C LYS A 320 -10.45 -14.64 -12.20
N SER A 321 -11.18 -15.65 -11.72
CA SER A 321 -12.01 -16.45 -12.60
C SER A 321 -13.02 -15.55 -13.31
N SER A 322 -13.13 -15.70 -14.62
CA SER A 322 -14.12 -14.96 -15.40
C SER A 322 -15.49 -15.60 -15.31
N THR A 323 -15.57 -16.82 -14.76
CA THR A 323 -16.83 -17.53 -14.58
C THR A 323 -16.94 -17.97 -13.12
N PRO A 324 -17.05 -17.00 -12.20
CA PRO A 324 -17.05 -17.36 -10.78
C PRO A 324 -18.26 -18.19 -10.39
N ARG A 325 -18.02 -19.13 -9.50
CA ARG A 325 -19.08 -19.97 -8.95
C ARG A 325 -19.96 -19.20 -7.98
N PHE A 326 -19.38 -18.25 -7.27
CA PHE A 326 -20.06 -17.54 -6.18
C PHE A 326 -19.80 -16.03 -6.27
N PRO A 327 -20.26 -15.37 -7.34
CA PRO A 327 -20.03 -13.93 -7.45
C PRO A 327 -20.88 -13.16 -6.44
N ILE A 328 -20.38 -12.00 -6.02
CA ILE A 328 -21.17 -11.07 -5.19
C ILE A 328 -21.29 -9.77 -5.98
N ASP A 329 -22.53 -9.37 -6.26
CA ASP A 329 -22.81 -8.17 -7.05
C ASP A 329 -22.02 -8.15 -8.35
N GLY A 330 -21.90 -9.31 -8.98
CA GLY A 330 -21.20 -9.45 -10.26
C GLY A 330 -19.68 -9.45 -10.16
N VAL A 331 -19.13 -9.43 -8.96
CA VAL A 331 -17.68 -9.36 -8.74
C VAL A 331 -17.13 -10.74 -8.41
N SER A 332 -15.99 -11.10 -9.03
CA SER A 332 -15.32 -12.36 -8.77
C SER A 332 -14.26 -12.19 -7.69
N TYR A 333 -14.33 -13.05 -6.68
CA TYR A 333 -13.31 -13.14 -5.62
C TYR A 333 -12.56 -14.46 -5.72
N GLU A 334 -12.67 -15.16 -6.85
CA GLU A 334 -12.10 -16.49 -7.04
C GLU A 334 -10.93 -16.43 -7.99
N SER A 335 -9.82 -17.08 -7.61
CA SER A 335 -8.72 -17.27 -8.54
C SER A 335 -9.04 -18.45 -9.47
N PRO A 336 -8.26 -18.66 -10.53
CA PRO A 336 -8.48 -19.85 -11.35
C PRO A 336 -8.26 -21.17 -10.60
N SER A 337 -7.48 -21.15 -9.50
CA SER A 337 -7.34 -22.36 -8.66
C SER A 337 -8.59 -22.53 -7.81
N GLU A 338 -9.07 -23.77 -7.76
CA GLU A 338 -10.35 -24.07 -7.14
C GLU A 338 -10.45 -23.59 -5.69
N ASP A 339 -9.37 -23.73 -4.92
CA ASP A 339 -9.37 -23.50 -3.48
C ASP A 339 -8.72 -22.18 -3.08
N VAL A 340 -8.43 -21.29 -4.04
CA VAL A 340 -7.75 -20.01 -3.74
C VAL A 340 -8.66 -18.85 -4.11
N PHE A 341 -8.75 -17.90 -3.19
CA PHE A 341 -9.63 -16.73 -3.29
C PHE A 341 -8.80 -15.47 -3.04
N VAL A 342 -9.25 -14.34 -3.56
CA VAL A 342 -8.49 -13.09 -3.44
C VAL A 342 -9.39 -11.97 -2.94
N GLY A 343 -8.82 -11.07 -2.12
CA GLY A 343 -9.53 -9.92 -1.60
C GLY A 343 -8.59 -8.76 -1.37
N GLY A 344 -9.17 -7.56 -1.25
CA GLY A 344 -8.40 -6.35 -1.05
C GLY A 344 -7.57 -6.00 -2.27
N TRP A 345 -6.39 -5.43 -2.05
CA TRP A 345 -5.51 -5.04 -3.15
C TRP A 345 -4.95 -6.24 -3.91
N SER A 346 -4.97 -7.43 -3.32
CA SER A 346 -4.63 -8.65 -4.07
C SER A 346 -5.63 -8.89 -5.20
N ARG A 347 -6.89 -8.54 -4.98
CA ARG A 347 -7.92 -8.65 -5.99
C ARG A 347 -7.93 -7.44 -6.93
N LYS A 348 -7.74 -6.25 -6.38
CA LYS A 348 -7.79 -5.01 -7.17
C LYS A 348 -6.75 -4.04 -6.62
N ALA A 349 -5.58 -4.03 -7.23
CA ALA A 349 -4.42 -3.31 -6.74
C ALA A 349 -4.68 -1.80 -6.65
N SER A 350 -4.23 -1.21 -5.54
CA SER A 350 -4.26 0.23 -5.31
C SER A 350 -5.66 0.83 -5.38
N SER A 351 -6.65 0.05 -4.94
CA SER A 351 -8.05 0.47 -5.01
C SER A 351 -8.62 0.64 -3.61
N GLY A 352 -8.92 1.88 -3.24
CA GLY A 352 -9.68 2.19 -2.03
C GLY A 352 -8.84 2.28 -0.77
N LEU A 353 -9.48 2.74 0.28
CA LEU A 353 -8.89 2.91 1.60
C LEU A 353 -9.33 1.77 2.51
N VAL A 354 -9.14 1.94 3.83
CA VAL A 354 -9.42 0.86 4.79
C VAL A 354 -10.87 0.39 4.72
N GLY A 355 -11.84 1.31 4.57
CA GLY A 355 -13.24 0.92 4.50
C GLY A 355 -13.56 0.03 3.31
N ILE A 356 -12.98 0.33 2.16
CA ILE A 356 -13.18 -0.50 0.97
C ILE A 356 -12.48 -1.84 1.13
N ALA A 357 -11.28 -1.85 1.73
CA ALA A 357 -10.58 -3.10 1.99
C ALA A 357 -11.37 -3.98 2.95
N ARG A 358 -12.00 -3.38 3.96
CA ARG A 358 -12.84 -4.11 4.90
C ARG A 358 -13.99 -4.81 4.19
N LYS A 359 -14.70 -4.06 3.33
CA LYS A 359 -15.83 -4.63 2.59
C LYS A 359 -15.35 -5.74 1.65
N ASP A 360 -14.25 -5.50 0.95
CA ASP A 360 -13.73 -6.47 0.00
C ASP A 360 -13.29 -7.75 0.69
N GLY A 361 -12.61 -7.63 1.82
CA GLY A 361 -12.19 -8.80 2.58
C GLY A 361 -13.36 -9.58 3.14
N THR A 362 -14.37 -8.87 3.63
CA THR A 362 -15.57 -9.50 4.14
C THR A 362 -16.31 -10.26 3.03
N ASN A 363 -16.44 -9.64 1.86
CA ASN A 363 -17.08 -10.32 0.72
C ASN A 363 -16.29 -11.54 0.28
N ALA A 364 -14.97 -11.42 0.21
CA ALA A 364 -14.14 -12.57 -0.17
C ALA A 364 -14.33 -13.72 0.82
N ALA A 365 -14.43 -13.39 2.11
CA ALA A 365 -14.66 -14.42 3.14
C ALA A 365 -16.01 -15.12 2.93
N LYS A 366 -17.03 -14.36 2.55
CA LYS A 366 -18.34 -14.97 2.27
C LYS A 366 -18.27 -15.93 1.09
N VAL A 367 -17.48 -15.58 0.09
CA VAL A 367 -17.30 -16.47 -1.06
C VAL A 367 -16.54 -17.74 -0.63
N VAL A 368 -15.51 -17.60 0.19
CA VAL A 368 -14.81 -18.76 0.73
C VAL A 368 -15.79 -19.67 1.46
N TRP A 369 -16.65 -19.07 2.29
CA TRP A 369 -17.62 -19.86 3.05
C TRP A 369 -18.58 -20.61 2.14
N GLN A 370 -19.06 -19.99 1.07
CA GLN A 370 -19.92 -20.67 0.12
C GLN A 370 -19.22 -21.87 -0.51
N TYR A 371 -17.95 -21.69 -0.86
CA TYR A 371 -17.17 -22.79 -1.41
C TYR A 371 -17.03 -23.93 -0.39
N LEU A 372 -16.77 -23.57 0.87
CA LEU A 372 -16.60 -24.60 1.92
C LEU A 372 -17.87 -25.40 2.13
N GLN A 373 -19.06 -24.80 1.87
CA GLN A 373 -20.30 -25.54 1.99
C GLN A 373 -20.43 -26.64 0.95
N THR A 374 -19.60 -26.66 -0.06
CA THR A 374 -19.52 -27.78 -0.99
C THR A 374 -18.59 -28.89 -0.50
N LYS A 375 -17.95 -28.71 0.65
CA LYS A 375 -17.00 -29.65 1.23
C LYS A 375 -17.51 -30.10 2.59
N GLN A 376 -16.81 -31.07 3.18
CA GLN A 376 -17.11 -31.52 4.52
C GLN A 376 -16.12 -30.93 5.50
N PRO A 377 -16.53 -30.57 6.71
CA PRO A 377 -15.56 -30.16 7.71
C PRO A 377 -14.63 -31.30 8.07
N ILE A 378 -13.44 -30.96 8.51
CA ILE A 378 -12.43 -31.95 8.84
C ILE A 378 -11.90 -31.67 10.25
N GLU A 379 -11.10 -32.59 10.76
CA GLU A 379 -10.37 -32.35 12.02
C GLU A 379 -9.12 -31.54 11.67
N PRO A 380 -9.02 -30.27 12.12
CA PRO A 380 -7.86 -29.46 11.75
C PRO A 380 -6.58 -30.03 12.34
N LYS A 381 -5.52 -29.98 11.55
CA LYS A 381 -4.22 -30.48 11.98
C LYS A 381 -3.37 -29.30 12.49
N LEU A 382 -3.84 -28.64 13.56
CA LEU A 382 -3.19 -27.44 14.04
C LEU A 382 -1.80 -27.71 14.60
N GLU A 383 -1.59 -28.89 15.18
CA GLU A 383 -0.26 -29.24 15.66
C GLU A 383 0.73 -29.43 14.52
N ALA A 384 0.25 -29.97 13.40
CA ALA A 384 1.11 -30.11 12.22
C ALA A 384 1.52 -28.77 11.67
N VAL A 385 0.58 -27.79 11.71
CA VAL A 385 0.90 -26.42 11.27
C VAL A 385 2.01 -25.85 12.17
N ALA A 386 1.84 -25.98 13.48
CA ALA A 386 2.83 -25.44 14.43
C ALA A 386 4.19 -26.10 14.24
N GLU A 387 4.21 -27.41 14.02
CA GLU A 387 5.47 -28.13 13.81
C GLU A 387 6.14 -27.71 12.50
N LYS A 388 5.35 -27.52 11.46
CA LYS A 388 5.91 -27.07 10.18
C LYS A 388 6.58 -25.71 10.34
N LEU A 389 5.92 -24.79 11.05
CA LEU A 389 6.50 -23.46 11.30
C LEU A 389 7.78 -23.57 12.12
N LYS A 390 7.77 -24.43 13.13
CA LYS A 390 8.96 -24.63 13.95
C LYS A 390 10.13 -25.15 13.12
N SER A 391 9.84 -25.98 12.12
CA SER A 391 10.88 -26.55 11.26
C SER A 391 11.55 -25.52 10.37
N LEU A 392 10.98 -24.30 10.27
CA LEU A 392 11.59 -23.27 9.43
C LEU A 392 12.87 -22.70 10.04
N GLY A 393 13.10 -22.93 11.35
CA GLY A 393 14.33 -22.49 11.99
C GLY A 393 14.46 -20.98 12.12
N LYS A 394 13.33 -20.28 12.21
CA LYS A 394 13.32 -18.83 12.39
C LYS A 394 12.27 -18.47 13.42
N PRO A 395 12.37 -17.28 14.04
CA PRO A 395 11.36 -16.88 15.02
C PRO A 395 9.99 -16.73 14.38
N ILE A 396 8.98 -17.30 15.02
CA ILE A 396 7.58 -17.20 14.57
C ILE A 396 6.84 -16.40 15.64
N VAL A 397 6.08 -15.39 15.19
CA VAL A 397 5.44 -14.43 16.09
C VAL A 397 3.96 -14.78 16.21
N VAL A 398 3.49 -14.86 17.47
CA VAL A 398 2.07 -15.16 17.76
C VAL A 398 1.43 -13.98 18.50
N UNK A 399 0.19 -13.93 18.76
CA UNK A 399 -0.38 -13.01 19.22
C UNK A 399 0.09 -12.53 20.33
N GLU A 400 0.28 -13.47 21.33
CA GLU A 400 0.80 -13.03 22.65
C GLU A 400 2.08 -12.22 22.51
N ASP A 401 2.92 -12.58 21.54
CA ASP A 401 4.14 -11.82 21.28
C ASP A 401 3.82 -10.40 20.84
N ILE A 402 2.79 -10.23 20.02
CA ILE A 402 2.40 -8.89 19.55
C ILE A 402 1.93 -8.06 20.75
N LYS A 403 1.16 -8.64 21.65
CA LYS A 403 0.70 -7.92 22.84
C LYS A 403 1.89 -7.46 23.68
N LYS A 404 2.88 -8.32 23.82
CA LYS A 404 4.10 -7.97 24.56
C LYS A 404 4.84 -6.84 23.89
N LEU A 405 4.99 -6.92 22.56
CA LEU A 405 5.68 -5.86 21.81
C LEU A 405 4.95 -4.52 21.95
N GLU A 406 3.63 -4.54 21.81
CA GLU A 406 2.85 -3.31 21.92
C GLU A 406 2.98 -2.68 23.29
N ALA A 407 2.99 -3.51 24.35
CA ALA A 407 3.14 -3.00 25.70
C ALA A 407 4.51 -2.35 25.91
N ILE A 408 5.55 -2.97 25.35
CA ILE A 408 6.91 -2.43 25.47
C ILE A 408 7.02 -1.11 24.70
N GLU A 409 6.45 -1.06 23.50
CA GLU A 409 6.50 0.17 22.70
C GLU A 409 5.71 1.30 23.37
N ALA A 410 4.56 0.97 24.00
CA ALA A 410 3.78 1.97 24.72
C ALA A 410 4.55 2.53 25.92
N ALA A 411 5.25 1.64 26.65
CA ALA A 411 6.06 2.09 27.79
C ALA A 411 7.21 2.99 27.33
N GLU A 412 7.84 2.64 26.21
CA GLU A 412 8.92 3.47 25.66
C GLU A 412 8.39 4.82 25.18
N THR A 413 7.20 4.83 24.62
CA THR A 413 6.57 6.08 24.18
C THR A 413 6.44 7.04 25.36
N GLN A 414 5.94 6.55 26.49
CA GLN A 414 5.79 7.37 27.69
C GLN A 414 7.14 7.79 28.25
N LYS A 415 8.05 6.86 28.34
CA LYS A 415 9.39 7.13 28.90
C LYS A 415 10.12 8.22 28.12
N ARG A 416 10.00 8.20 26.81
CA ARG A 416 10.69 9.17 25.94
C ARG A 416 9.92 10.48 25.76
N GLY A 417 8.65 10.52 26.17
CA GLY A 417 7.84 11.73 26.03
C GLY A 417 7.56 12.09 24.58
N VAL A 418 7.44 11.10 23.70
CA VAL A 418 7.15 11.33 22.29
C VAL A 418 5.72 10.90 21.99
N GLU A 419 5.25 11.29 20.81
CA GLU A 419 3.90 10.91 20.39
C GLU A 419 3.78 9.41 20.17
N GLU A 420 4.80 8.80 19.60
CA GLU A 420 4.80 7.37 19.33
C GLU A 420 6.23 6.89 19.17
N PHE A 421 6.58 5.88 19.94
CA PHE A 421 7.81 5.14 19.74
C PHE A 421 7.46 3.76 19.20
N ARG A 422 8.23 3.30 18.21
CA ARG A 422 8.14 1.91 17.76
C ARG A 422 9.48 1.49 17.21
N TYR A 423 9.76 0.22 17.37
CA TYR A 423 10.97 -0.35 16.79
C TYR A 423 10.83 -0.39 15.27
N VAL A 424 11.94 -0.20 14.57
CA VAL A 424 11.92 -0.12 13.10
C VAL A 424 12.75 -1.20 12.44
N THR A 425 13.25 -2.17 13.19
CA THR A 425 13.92 -3.33 12.62
C THR A 425 13.31 -4.60 13.18
N ASN A 426 13.34 -5.67 12.38
CA ASN A 426 12.84 -6.95 12.83
C ASN A 426 13.64 -7.45 14.04
N ASP A 427 14.97 -7.28 14.01
CA ASP A 427 15.81 -7.73 15.12
C ASP A 427 15.38 -7.07 16.44
N GLU A 428 15.17 -5.76 16.42
CA GLU A 428 14.75 -5.06 17.64
C GLU A 428 13.42 -5.58 18.15
N MET A 429 12.46 -5.78 17.24
CA MET A 429 11.16 -6.29 17.64
C MET A 429 11.26 -7.70 18.22
N LEU A 430 12.02 -8.56 17.56
CA LEU A 430 12.17 -9.93 18.04
C LEU A 430 12.88 -9.98 19.39
N GLN A 431 13.88 -9.12 19.58
CA GLN A 431 14.57 -9.03 20.88
C GLN A 431 13.59 -8.57 21.96
N ALA A 432 12.78 -7.56 21.66
CA ALA A 432 11.80 -7.06 22.63
C ALA A 432 10.79 -8.12 23.02
N MET A 433 10.44 -8.98 22.08
CA MET A 433 9.48 -10.07 22.35
C MET A 433 10.15 -11.29 22.99
N GLY A 434 11.46 -11.28 23.13
CA GLY A 434 12.18 -12.43 23.71
C GLY A 434 12.36 -13.57 22.74
N LEU A 435 12.21 -13.32 21.45
CA LEU A 435 12.33 -14.35 20.42
C LEU A 435 13.69 -14.38 19.78
N LYS A 436 14.56 -13.45 20.14
CA LYS A 436 15.93 -13.39 19.66
C LYS A 436 16.79 -12.80 20.75
N GLU A 437 18.00 -13.35 20.90
CA GLU A 437 18.91 -12.87 21.94
C GLU A 437 19.46 -11.50 21.57
N THR A 438 19.70 -10.69 22.61
CA THR A 438 20.35 -9.40 22.43
C THR A 438 21.84 -9.62 22.15
N ALA A 439 22.38 -8.88 21.20
CA ALA A 439 23.77 -9.03 20.83
C ALA A 439 24.70 -8.47 21.92
#